data_43274e33e6d3bf5ee67b6cb669915a1d
#
_entry.id   43274e33e6d3bf5ee67b6cb669915a1d
#
_cell.length_a   1.000
_cell.length_b   1.000
_cell.length_c   1.000
_cell.angle_alpha   90.00
_cell.angle_beta   90.00
_cell.angle_gamma   90.00
#
_symmetry.space_group_name_H-M   'P 1'
#
loop_
_entity.id
_entity.type
_entity.pdbx_description
1 polymer ?
#
loop_
_entity_poly.entity_id
_entity_poly.type
_entity_poly.pdbx_seq_one_letter_code
_entity_poly.pdbx_strand_id
1 'polypeptide(L)'
;FICDGTIGFADQSSHDNKIDKMLKYVSSVKINLNDHYPNVSKNSSGYRLDAVFENSPVNPQKIFVASEGSLGIITSSRISILDIPEKKSLIILKFENIFHAALVVPYILQFKPVALELLDKGTIIEGWNTDQSENKNSCIMFVEFYGSGDNFYQSVHKFEDTLRQKAKIVESGYDPKSVSRAWSERRNSLNSAMKNGVGSRRPAGLIEDTVVHPELLHDYLIFLLKLLAEYNLDYVVYGHAGNGNLHLRPIIDFASKDCNILMNVLANRVFNHVSEINGSISGEHGDGMLRTKYIPMMYGTTMYQMFKQIKSIFDDKKIMNPGKKIL
;
A
#
# COMPACT_ATOMS: atom_id res chain seq x y z
N PHE A 1 9.06 8.95 -0.49
CA PHE A 1 9.78 9.62 -1.59
C PHE A 1 8.92 10.73 -2.14
N ILE A 2 9.36 11.98 -2.05
CA ILE A 2 8.72 13.11 -2.72
C ILE A 2 9.43 13.26 -4.06
N CYS A 3 8.74 12.93 -5.15
CA CYS A 3 9.28 13.18 -6.48
C CYS A 3 9.00 14.64 -6.84
N ASP A 4 10.03 15.43 -6.89
CA ASP A 4 10.01 16.74 -7.53
C ASP A 4 10.60 16.57 -8.93
N GLY A 5 9.73 16.43 -9.95
CA GLY A 5 10.13 16.16 -11.33
C GLY A 5 10.12 17.42 -12.17
N THR A 6 11.21 17.71 -12.88
CA THR A 6 11.17 18.63 -14.02
C THR A 6 10.70 17.87 -15.24
N ILE A 7 9.64 18.33 -15.89
CA ILE A 7 9.17 17.76 -17.15
C ILE A 7 10.02 18.39 -18.26
N GLY A 8 10.87 17.58 -18.85
CA GLY A 8 11.52 17.95 -20.12
C GLY A 8 10.85 17.17 -21.25
N PHE A 9 10.69 17.81 -22.41
CA PHE A 9 10.04 17.17 -23.54
C PHE A 9 10.89 17.36 -24.80
N ALA A 10 10.83 16.44 -25.74
CA ALA A 10 11.60 16.50 -26.96
C ALA A 10 11.15 17.62 -27.92
N ASP A 11 9.96 18.18 -27.73
CA ASP A 11 9.43 19.31 -28.48
C ASP A 11 8.84 20.35 -27.51
N GLN A 12 9.59 21.42 -27.28
CA GLN A 12 9.20 22.48 -26.35
C GLN A 12 7.95 23.27 -26.79
N SER A 13 7.61 23.26 -28.06
CA SER A 13 6.48 24.05 -28.59
C SER A 13 5.10 23.45 -28.30
N SER A 14 5.02 22.14 -28.03
CA SER A 14 3.73 21.46 -27.77
C SER A 14 3.40 21.25 -26.28
N HIS A 15 4.30 21.65 -25.39
CA HIS A 15 4.28 21.31 -23.97
C HIS A 15 3.44 22.15 -23.06
N ASP A 16 3.76 23.43 -23.06
CA ASP A 16 3.06 24.43 -22.26
C ASP A 16 1.55 24.32 -22.53
N ASN A 17 1.20 23.87 -23.73
CA ASN A 17 -0.19 23.69 -24.12
C ASN A 17 -0.91 22.52 -23.44
N LYS A 18 -0.27 21.35 -23.19
CA LYS A 18 -0.96 20.19 -22.58
C LYS A 18 -1.14 20.35 -21.07
N ILE A 19 -0.11 20.82 -20.39
CA ILE A 19 -0.19 21.14 -18.96
C ILE A 19 -1.21 22.24 -18.71
N ASP A 20 -1.12 23.35 -19.46
CA ASP A 20 -2.08 24.46 -19.33
C ASP A 20 -3.52 24.03 -19.65
N LYS A 21 -3.71 23.20 -20.67
CA LYS A 21 -5.03 22.61 -20.98
C LYS A 21 -5.55 21.78 -19.82
N MET A 22 -4.72 20.94 -19.21
CA MET A 22 -5.11 20.16 -18.04
C MET A 22 -5.50 21.06 -16.87
N LEU A 23 -4.66 22.04 -16.51
CA LEU A 23 -4.91 22.94 -15.38
C LEU A 23 -6.19 23.77 -15.61
N LYS A 24 -6.37 24.33 -16.81
CA LYS A 24 -7.59 25.06 -17.18
C LYS A 24 -8.82 24.17 -17.12
N TYR A 25 -8.73 22.96 -17.63
CA TYR A 25 -9.85 22.01 -17.59
C TYR A 25 -10.24 21.67 -16.14
N VAL A 26 -9.28 21.25 -15.31
CA VAL A 26 -9.57 20.90 -13.90
C VAL A 26 -10.16 22.07 -13.14
N SER A 27 -9.61 23.29 -13.32
CA SER A 27 -10.13 24.50 -12.69
C SER A 27 -11.54 24.89 -13.18
N SER A 28 -11.95 24.44 -14.36
CA SER A 28 -13.31 24.69 -14.89
C SER A 28 -14.36 23.77 -14.28
N VAL A 29 -13.94 22.60 -13.75
CA VAL A 29 -14.83 21.66 -13.06
C VAL A 29 -14.92 22.09 -11.60
N LYS A 30 -16.05 22.68 -11.22
CA LYS A 30 -16.26 23.26 -9.88
C LYS A 30 -16.55 22.16 -8.85
N ILE A 31 -15.54 21.35 -8.50
CA ILE A 31 -15.59 20.33 -7.45
C ILE A 31 -14.44 20.53 -6.48
N ASN A 32 -14.64 20.10 -5.23
CA ASN A 32 -13.54 19.96 -4.29
C ASN A 32 -12.89 18.59 -4.51
N LEU A 33 -11.68 18.56 -5.04
CA LEU A 33 -10.97 17.31 -5.35
C LEU A 33 -10.79 16.42 -4.12
N ASN A 34 -10.53 17.01 -2.95
CA ASN A 34 -10.26 16.25 -1.72
C ASN A 34 -11.48 15.41 -1.28
N ASP A 35 -12.70 15.80 -1.64
CA ASP A 35 -13.92 15.05 -1.30
C ASP A 35 -14.05 13.74 -2.11
N HIS A 36 -13.23 13.58 -3.15
CA HIS A 36 -13.27 12.45 -4.08
C HIS A 36 -12.07 11.50 -3.96
N TYR A 37 -11.06 11.86 -3.19
CA TYR A 37 -9.90 11.00 -2.97
C TYR A 37 -10.01 10.29 -1.62
N PRO A 38 -9.50 9.04 -1.52
CA PRO A 38 -9.55 8.30 -0.27
C PRO A 38 -8.67 8.95 0.79
N ASN A 39 -9.11 8.93 2.05
CA ASN A 39 -8.36 9.45 3.19
C ASN A 39 -7.36 8.40 3.70
N VAL A 40 -6.33 8.13 2.92
CA VAL A 40 -5.28 7.15 3.23
C VAL A 40 -3.90 7.69 2.88
N SER A 41 -2.87 7.17 3.52
CA SER A 41 -1.48 7.61 3.32
C SER A 41 -0.86 7.14 1.99
N LYS A 42 -1.40 6.07 1.38
CA LYS A 42 -0.94 5.52 0.10
C LYS A 42 -2.10 5.37 -0.86
N ASN A 43 -1.96 5.95 -2.05
CA ASN A 43 -2.94 5.81 -3.13
C ASN A 43 -2.26 5.89 -4.49
N SER A 44 -2.25 4.80 -5.24
CA SER A 44 -1.74 4.71 -6.61
C SER A 44 -2.85 4.43 -7.63
N SER A 45 -4.14 4.50 -7.21
CA SER A 45 -5.28 4.33 -8.09
C SER A 45 -5.67 5.63 -8.79
N GLY A 46 -6.16 5.53 -10.03
CA GLY A 46 -6.55 6.69 -10.83
C GLY A 46 -5.38 7.64 -11.16
N TYR A 47 -5.69 8.90 -11.44
CA TYR A 47 -4.70 9.97 -11.62
C TYR A 47 -4.70 10.89 -10.41
N ARG A 48 -3.51 11.28 -9.94
CA ARG A 48 -3.28 12.02 -8.69
C ARG A 48 -3.50 13.55 -8.87
N LEU A 49 -4.74 13.94 -9.19
CA LEU A 49 -5.11 15.36 -9.24
C LEU A 49 -5.07 16.03 -7.87
N ASP A 50 -5.41 15.29 -6.81
CA ASP A 50 -5.24 15.73 -5.43
C ASP A 50 -3.83 16.25 -5.19
N ALA A 51 -2.82 15.46 -5.53
CA ALA A 51 -1.42 15.82 -5.35
C ALA A 51 -0.96 16.99 -6.24
N VAL A 52 -1.55 17.17 -7.44
CA VAL A 52 -1.25 18.31 -8.32
C VAL A 52 -1.69 19.61 -7.66
N PHE A 53 -2.85 19.64 -7.00
CA PHE A 53 -3.47 20.83 -6.43
C PHE A 53 -3.33 20.96 -4.90
N GLU A 54 -2.61 20.06 -4.25
CA GLU A 54 -2.38 20.06 -2.81
C GLU A 54 -1.71 21.33 -2.28
N ASN A 55 -0.80 21.89 -3.08
CA ASN A 55 0.05 23.03 -2.67
C ASN A 55 -0.14 24.24 -3.58
N SER A 56 0.23 25.42 -3.07
CA SER A 56 0.38 26.64 -3.87
C SER A 56 1.86 27.05 -3.88
N PRO A 57 2.51 27.16 -5.06
CA PRO A 57 1.94 26.94 -6.39
C PRO A 57 1.64 25.46 -6.67
N VAL A 58 0.69 25.21 -7.59
CA VAL A 58 0.35 23.86 -8.05
C VAL A 58 1.57 23.14 -8.65
N ASN A 59 1.62 21.83 -8.47
CA ASN A 59 2.71 20.99 -8.99
C ASN A 59 2.18 20.02 -10.07
N PRO A 60 2.12 20.43 -11.35
CA PRO A 60 1.54 19.62 -12.42
C PRO A 60 2.33 18.34 -12.71
N GLN A 61 3.62 18.25 -12.34
CA GLN A 61 4.45 17.05 -12.52
C GLN A 61 3.91 15.85 -11.74
N LYS A 62 3.24 16.08 -10.63
CA LYS A 62 2.65 15.03 -9.80
C LYS A 62 1.59 14.19 -10.53
N ILE A 63 1.02 14.67 -11.66
CA ILE A 63 0.07 13.89 -12.47
C ILE A 63 0.69 12.63 -13.08
N PHE A 64 2.00 12.64 -13.30
CA PHE A 64 2.71 11.51 -13.87
C PHE A 64 3.06 10.44 -12.83
N VAL A 65 3.02 10.77 -11.54
CA VAL A 65 3.21 9.79 -10.46
C VAL A 65 2.05 8.81 -10.48
N ALA A 66 2.36 7.52 -10.48
CA ALA A 66 1.39 6.42 -10.59
C ALA A 66 0.56 6.42 -11.89
N SER A 67 0.91 7.18 -12.93
CA SER A 67 0.20 7.19 -14.21
C SER A 67 0.41 5.93 -15.06
N GLU A 68 1.30 5.04 -14.66
CA GLU A 68 1.62 3.77 -15.36
C GLU A 68 2.01 3.96 -16.84
N GLY A 69 2.68 5.07 -17.17
CA GLY A 69 3.06 5.39 -18.54
C GLY A 69 1.89 5.72 -19.47
N SER A 70 0.69 5.94 -18.92
CA SER A 70 -0.51 6.24 -19.72
C SER A 70 -0.60 7.70 -20.19
N LEU A 71 0.18 8.60 -19.57
CA LEU A 71 0.22 10.03 -19.91
C LEU A 71 1.53 10.48 -20.56
N GLY A 72 2.58 9.69 -20.47
CA GLY A 72 3.91 10.03 -20.98
C GLY A 72 4.95 9.04 -20.54
N ILE A 73 6.19 9.27 -20.96
CA ILE A 73 7.38 8.48 -20.60
C ILE A 73 8.26 9.34 -19.69
N ILE A 74 8.49 8.86 -18.45
CA ILE A 74 9.39 9.52 -17.51
C ILE A 74 10.82 9.10 -17.85
N THR A 75 11.65 10.04 -18.32
CA THR A 75 13.05 9.79 -18.69
C THR A 75 14.03 10.12 -17.57
N SER A 76 13.65 11.03 -16.69
CA SER A 76 14.44 11.40 -15.50
C SER A 76 13.55 11.90 -14.39
N SER A 77 14.02 11.76 -13.15
CA SER A 77 13.31 12.28 -11.97
C SER A 77 14.33 12.85 -10.98
N ARG A 78 13.91 13.87 -10.25
CA ARG A 78 14.62 14.36 -9.06
C ARG A 78 13.92 13.82 -7.83
N ILE A 79 14.68 13.16 -6.95
CA ILE A 79 14.17 12.53 -5.74
C ILE A 79 14.80 13.24 -4.55
N SER A 80 13.97 13.65 -3.58
CA SER A 80 14.47 14.10 -2.28
C SER A 80 15.03 12.91 -1.52
N ILE A 81 16.22 13.07 -0.95
CA ILE A 81 16.85 12.07 -0.12
C ILE A 81 16.87 12.57 1.33
N LEU A 82 16.87 11.62 2.26
CA LEU A 82 17.07 11.87 3.68
C LEU A 82 18.51 11.52 4.07
N ASP A 83 19.01 12.22 5.06
CA ASP A 83 20.28 11.86 5.67
C ASP A 83 20.19 10.48 6.31
N ILE A 84 21.30 9.75 6.34
CA ILE A 84 21.38 8.47 7.04
C ILE A 84 21.17 8.76 8.53
N PRO A 85 20.17 8.13 9.19
CA PRO A 85 19.93 8.39 10.61
C PRO A 85 21.11 7.96 11.45
N GLU A 86 21.46 8.80 12.43
CA GLU A 86 22.56 8.57 13.37
C GLU A 86 22.31 7.29 14.20
N LYS A 87 21.08 7.12 14.66
CA LYS A 87 20.66 5.97 15.47
C LYS A 87 19.44 5.29 14.88
N LYS A 88 19.43 3.96 14.96
CA LYS A 88 18.30 3.13 14.53
C LYS A 88 17.97 2.13 15.61
N SER A 89 16.71 1.80 15.74
CA SER A 89 16.27 0.68 16.56
C SER A 89 15.13 -0.06 15.87
N LEU A 90 15.13 -1.37 15.99
CA LEU A 90 14.08 -2.25 15.47
C LEU A 90 13.59 -3.15 16.60
N ILE A 91 12.28 -3.08 16.86
CA ILE A 91 11.60 -3.92 17.84
C ILE A 91 10.70 -4.90 17.09
N ILE A 92 10.83 -6.18 17.41
CA ILE A 92 9.97 -7.24 16.86
C ILE A 92 8.98 -7.65 17.93
N LEU A 93 7.70 -7.41 17.65
CA LEU A 93 6.57 -7.72 18.51
C LEU A 93 5.86 -8.97 18.00
N LYS A 94 5.49 -9.91 18.91
CA LYS A 94 4.65 -11.07 18.60
C LYS A 94 3.28 -10.88 19.20
N PHE A 95 2.26 -11.20 18.42
CA PHE A 95 0.86 -11.18 18.79
C PHE A 95 0.23 -12.57 18.66
N GLU A 96 -0.76 -12.87 19.49
CA GLU A 96 -1.50 -14.14 19.47
C GLU A 96 -2.25 -14.35 18.15
N ASN A 97 -2.71 -13.26 17.53
CA ASN A 97 -3.42 -13.30 16.25
C ASN A 97 -3.37 -11.93 15.56
N ILE A 98 -3.70 -11.94 14.27
CA ILE A 98 -3.67 -10.76 13.41
C ILE A 98 -4.68 -9.67 13.83
N PHE A 99 -5.81 -10.03 14.44
CA PHE A 99 -6.82 -9.07 14.89
C PHE A 99 -6.30 -8.24 16.05
N HIS A 100 -5.66 -8.92 17.02
CA HIS A 100 -5.02 -8.24 18.16
C HIS A 100 -3.90 -7.32 17.66
N ALA A 101 -3.08 -7.78 16.73
CA ALA A 101 -2.04 -6.97 16.09
C ALA A 101 -2.64 -5.70 15.46
N ALA A 102 -3.70 -5.84 14.66
CA ALA A 102 -4.35 -4.71 14.00
C ALA A 102 -4.94 -3.68 14.98
N LEU A 103 -5.52 -4.13 16.09
CA LEU A 103 -6.04 -3.24 17.16
C LEU A 103 -4.93 -2.37 17.79
N VAL A 104 -3.69 -2.89 17.83
CA VAL A 104 -2.57 -2.18 18.45
C VAL A 104 -1.89 -1.21 17.49
N VAL A 105 -2.11 -1.33 16.17
CA VAL A 105 -1.49 -0.43 15.15
C VAL A 105 -1.71 1.05 15.44
N PRO A 106 -2.93 1.58 15.65
CA PRO A 106 -3.13 3.00 15.93
C PRO A 106 -2.40 3.48 17.19
N TYR A 107 -2.26 2.61 18.17
CA TYR A 107 -1.52 2.91 19.39
C TYR A 107 -0.01 3.01 19.13
N ILE A 108 0.58 2.07 18.37
CA ILE A 108 2.00 2.10 17.97
C ILE A 108 2.31 3.38 17.17
N LEU A 109 1.41 3.80 16.29
CA LEU A 109 1.58 4.98 15.45
C LEU A 109 1.73 6.29 16.25
N GLN A 110 1.23 6.36 17.49
CA GLN A 110 1.43 7.52 18.37
C GLN A 110 2.91 7.76 18.74
N PHE A 111 3.74 6.70 18.66
CA PHE A 111 5.18 6.77 18.85
C PHE A 111 5.96 7.14 17.59
N LYS A 112 5.27 7.36 16.46
CA LYS A 112 5.83 7.81 15.18
C LYS A 112 6.97 6.92 14.67
N PRO A 113 6.77 5.60 14.55
CA PRO A 113 7.78 4.72 13.95
C PRO A 113 7.99 5.11 12.48
N VAL A 114 9.18 4.89 11.95
CA VAL A 114 9.50 5.09 10.52
C VAL A 114 9.08 3.91 9.66
N ALA A 115 8.91 2.73 10.26
CA ALA A 115 8.32 1.55 9.63
C ALA A 115 7.49 0.77 10.66
N LEU A 116 6.35 0.25 10.20
CA LEU A 116 5.51 -0.68 10.96
C LEU A 116 4.98 -1.74 9.97
N GLU A 117 5.64 -2.90 9.97
CA GLU A 117 5.37 -4.03 9.08
C GLU A 117 4.72 -5.17 9.83
N LEU A 118 3.80 -5.87 9.18
CA LEU A 118 3.16 -7.07 9.71
C LEU A 118 3.51 -8.28 8.85
N LEU A 119 3.76 -9.41 9.50
CA LEU A 119 3.93 -10.73 8.91
C LEU A 119 3.04 -11.73 9.65
N ASP A 120 2.16 -12.43 8.92
CA ASP A 120 1.39 -13.52 9.49
C ASP A 120 2.23 -14.83 9.55
N LYS A 121 1.63 -15.88 10.11
CA LYS A 121 2.25 -17.18 10.25
C LYS A 121 2.77 -17.75 8.93
N GLY A 122 2.05 -17.54 7.82
CA GLY A 122 2.46 -18.03 6.50
C GLY A 122 3.74 -17.38 5.97
N THR A 123 4.15 -16.28 6.59
CA THR A 123 5.30 -15.47 6.21
C THR A 123 6.41 -15.42 7.28
N ILE A 124 6.18 -15.96 8.49
CA ILE A 124 7.16 -15.96 9.58
C ILE A 124 8.25 -17.00 9.32
N ILE A 125 9.50 -16.61 9.50
CA ILE A 125 10.68 -17.51 9.44
C ILE A 125 10.80 -18.30 10.74
N GLU A 126 11.34 -19.53 10.67
CA GLU A 126 11.52 -20.44 11.81
C GLU A 126 12.25 -19.80 13.00
N GLY A 127 13.21 -18.89 12.76
CA GLY A 127 13.98 -18.21 13.82
C GLY A 127 13.16 -17.30 14.75
N TRP A 128 11.99 -16.83 14.31
CA TRP A 128 11.07 -16.02 15.14
C TRP A 128 9.85 -16.81 15.62
N ASN A 129 9.73 -18.06 15.21
CA ASN A 129 8.71 -18.98 15.67
C ASN A 129 9.22 -19.70 16.92
N THR A 130 9.24 -19.02 18.06
CA THR A 130 9.90 -19.47 19.30
C THR A 130 9.21 -20.65 19.99
N ASP A 131 8.05 -21.11 19.50
CA ASP A 131 7.34 -22.27 20.05
C ASP A 131 6.55 -23.01 18.97
N GLN A 132 6.91 -24.26 18.69
CA GLN A 132 6.18 -25.15 17.76
C GLN A 132 4.77 -25.52 18.28
N SER A 133 4.49 -25.26 19.55
CA SER A 133 3.21 -25.54 20.22
C SER A 133 2.22 -24.38 20.19
N GLU A 134 2.68 -23.16 19.84
CA GLU A 134 1.83 -21.96 19.86
C GLU A 134 0.93 -21.81 18.63
N ASN A 135 -0.19 -21.20 18.91
CA ASN A 135 -1.35 -20.91 18.09
C ASN A 135 -1.04 -20.66 16.60
N LYS A 136 -1.70 -21.44 15.75
CA LYS A 136 -1.59 -21.36 14.28
C LYS A 136 -1.88 -19.96 13.68
N ASN A 137 -2.35 -19.01 14.47
CA ASN A 137 -2.77 -17.68 14.04
C ASN A 137 -1.84 -16.54 14.51
N SER A 138 -0.70 -16.86 15.14
CA SER A 138 0.24 -15.84 15.61
C SER A 138 0.84 -15.05 14.45
N CYS A 139 1.12 -13.76 14.70
CA CYS A 139 1.79 -12.87 13.75
C CYS A 139 2.85 -12.04 14.45
N ILE A 140 3.74 -11.45 13.67
CA ILE A 140 4.77 -10.56 14.17
C ILE A 140 4.67 -9.17 13.52
N MET A 141 5.11 -8.15 14.23
CA MET A 141 5.30 -6.80 13.71
C MET A 141 6.74 -6.34 13.91
N PHE A 142 7.25 -5.67 12.88
CA PHE A 142 8.50 -4.94 12.87
C PHE A 142 8.20 -3.48 13.11
N VAL A 143 8.76 -2.91 14.16
CA VAL A 143 8.59 -1.48 14.50
C VAL A 143 9.98 -0.84 14.48
N GLU A 144 10.25 0.00 13.49
CA GLU A 144 11.55 0.67 13.35
C GLU A 144 11.46 2.15 13.73
N PHE A 145 12.47 2.61 14.45
CA PHE A 145 12.65 4.00 14.84
C PHE A 145 13.98 4.55 14.36
N TYR A 146 13.97 5.81 13.92
CA TYR A 146 15.15 6.59 13.62
C TYR A 146 15.25 7.76 14.59
N GLY A 147 16.47 8.15 14.92
CA GLY A 147 16.69 9.31 15.76
C GLY A 147 18.17 9.70 15.90
N SER A 148 18.39 10.66 16.77
CA SER A 148 19.69 11.21 17.11
C SER A 148 19.75 11.60 18.59
N GLY A 149 20.95 11.90 19.10
CA GLY A 149 21.15 12.34 20.47
C GLY A 149 20.97 11.25 21.53
N ASP A 150 21.23 11.61 22.81
CA ASP A 150 21.36 10.64 23.90
C ASP A 150 20.04 10.05 24.39
N ASN A 151 18.94 10.78 24.23
CA ASN A 151 17.62 10.35 24.70
C ASN A 151 16.90 9.39 23.74
N PHE A 152 17.47 9.10 22.57
CA PHE A 152 16.81 8.24 21.55
C PHE A 152 16.46 6.86 22.11
N TYR A 153 17.45 6.17 22.68
CA TYR A 153 17.21 4.82 23.22
C TYR A 153 16.30 4.82 24.44
N GLN A 154 16.30 5.88 25.25
CA GLN A 154 15.35 6.01 26.36
C GLN A 154 13.90 6.08 25.84
N SER A 155 13.68 6.79 24.74
CA SER A 155 12.36 6.85 24.10
C SER A 155 11.92 5.48 23.55
N VAL A 156 12.86 4.72 22.97
CA VAL A 156 12.60 3.35 22.49
C VAL A 156 12.29 2.41 23.65
N HIS A 157 13.05 2.46 24.75
CA HIS A 157 12.76 1.65 25.94
C HIS A 157 11.40 1.98 26.55
N LYS A 158 11.02 3.26 26.59
CA LYS A 158 9.67 3.66 27.02
C LYS A 158 8.58 3.06 26.14
N PHE A 159 8.79 3.01 24.83
CA PHE A 159 7.91 2.30 23.89
C PHE A 159 7.81 0.83 24.24
N GLU A 160 8.95 0.12 24.41
CA GLU A 160 8.97 -1.29 24.77
C GLU A 160 8.20 -1.58 26.05
N ASP A 161 8.47 -0.80 27.12
CA ASP A 161 7.82 -0.98 28.42
C ASP A 161 6.28 -0.82 28.29
N THR A 162 5.86 0.14 27.47
CA THR A 162 4.44 0.39 27.24
C THR A 162 3.79 -0.75 26.45
N LEU A 163 4.53 -1.37 25.52
CA LEU A 163 4.03 -2.46 24.68
C LEU A 163 4.05 -3.84 25.36
N ARG A 164 4.84 -4.06 26.41
CA ARG A 164 4.93 -5.35 27.12
C ARG A 164 3.58 -5.88 27.64
N GLN A 165 2.62 -5.00 27.91
CA GLN A 165 1.27 -5.39 28.31
C GLN A 165 0.35 -5.75 27.12
N LYS A 166 0.76 -5.41 25.89
CA LYS A 166 -0.04 -5.56 24.66
C LYS A 166 0.51 -6.60 23.68
N ALA A 167 1.82 -6.88 23.76
CA ALA A 167 2.52 -7.78 22.86
C ALA A 167 3.75 -8.38 23.54
N LYS A 168 4.16 -9.56 23.07
CA LYS A 168 5.43 -10.18 23.46
C LYS A 168 6.55 -9.56 22.62
N ILE A 169 7.55 -8.93 23.25
CA ILE A 169 8.76 -8.51 22.55
C ILE A 169 9.62 -9.76 22.33
N VAL A 170 9.88 -10.05 21.05
CA VAL A 170 10.67 -11.22 20.63
C VAL A 170 12.14 -10.85 20.49
N GLU A 171 12.41 -9.69 19.91
CA GLU A 171 13.75 -9.19 19.66
C GLU A 171 13.77 -7.64 19.71
N SER A 172 14.88 -7.11 20.21
CA SER A 172 15.18 -5.67 20.20
C SER A 172 16.57 -5.45 19.61
N GLY A 173 16.65 -4.81 18.47
CA GLY A 173 17.89 -4.46 17.79
C GLY A 173 18.21 -2.98 17.94
N TYR A 174 19.36 -2.67 18.56
CA TYR A 174 19.84 -1.31 18.82
C TYR A 174 21.12 -0.97 18.04
N ASP A 175 21.60 -1.88 17.22
CA ASP A 175 22.79 -1.71 16.42
C ASP A 175 22.50 -1.97 14.93
N PRO A 176 23.29 -1.39 13.99
CA PRO A 176 23.03 -1.53 12.56
C PRO A 176 23.06 -2.97 12.03
N LYS A 177 23.80 -3.88 12.68
CA LYS A 177 23.94 -5.27 12.23
C LYS A 177 22.67 -6.06 12.55
N SER A 178 22.17 -5.95 13.78
CA SER A 178 20.92 -6.62 14.20
C SER A 178 19.73 -6.12 13.37
N VAL A 179 19.60 -4.80 13.18
CA VAL A 179 18.55 -4.21 12.33
C VAL A 179 18.65 -4.70 10.88
N SER A 180 19.86 -4.70 10.28
CA SER A 180 20.05 -5.16 8.91
C SER A 180 19.77 -6.65 8.74
N ARG A 181 20.15 -7.48 9.72
CA ARG A 181 19.82 -8.90 9.74
C ARG A 181 18.32 -9.13 9.73
N ALA A 182 17.59 -8.52 10.65
CA ALA A 182 16.14 -8.68 10.75
C ALA A 182 15.41 -8.26 9.47
N TRP A 183 15.79 -7.15 8.86
CA TRP A 183 15.25 -6.74 7.55
C TRP A 183 15.60 -7.69 6.41
N SER A 184 16.80 -8.28 6.43
CA SER A 184 17.17 -9.31 5.44
C SER A 184 16.33 -10.57 5.59
N GLU A 185 16.10 -11.01 6.80
CA GLU A 185 15.25 -12.16 7.11
C GLU A 185 13.79 -11.87 6.69
N ARG A 186 13.25 -10.65 6.97
CA ARG A 186 11.93 -10.23 6.50
C ARG A 186 11.81 -10.32 4.97
N ARG A 187 12.82 -9.87 4.21
CA ARG A 187 12.82 -9.98 2.74
C ARG A 187 12.81 -11.43 2.27
N ASN A 188 13.56 -12.30 2.93
CA ASN A 188 13.63 -13.72 2.59
C ASN A 188 12.33 -14.46 2.90
N SER A 189 11.63 -14.08 3.98
CA SER A 189 10.36 -14.70 4.37
C SER A 189 9.28 -14.53 3.30
N LEU A 190 9.23 -13.38 2.65
CA LEU A 190 8.29 -13.11 1.56
C LEU A 190 8.48 -14.09 0.39
N ASN A 191 9.74 -14.30 -0.02
CA ASN A 191 10.06 -15.24 -1.08
C ASN A 191 9.65 -16.70 -0.72
N SER A 192 9.76 -17.06 0.56
CA SER A 192 9.31 -18.36 1.06
C SER A 192 7.79 -18.50 1.04
N ALA A 193 7.08 -17.48 1.52
CA ALA A 193 5.61 -17.47 1.52
C ALA A 193 5.01 -17.59 0.11
N MET A 194 5.63 -16.94 -0.88
CA MET A 194 5.20 -17.02 -2.27
C MET A 194 5.42 -18.40 -2.91
N LYS A 195 6.29 -19.25 -2.32
CA LYS A 195 6.50 -20.62 -2.73
C LYS A 195 5.53 -21.62 -2.08
N ASN A 196 4.72 -21.20 -1.12
CA ASN A 196 3.76 -22.02 -0.38
C ASN A 196 2.56 -22.47 -1.23
N GLY A 197 2.77 -22.79 -2.49
CA GLY A 197 1.79 -23.40 -3.37
C GLY A 197 1.99 -24.91 -3.49
N VAL A 198 0.91 -25.67 -3.44
CA VAL A 198 0.92 -27.11 -3.74
C VAL A 198 0.15 -27.35 -5.03
N GLY A 199 0.84 -27.83 -6.05
CA GLY A 199 0.23 -28.07 -7.36
C GLY A 199 -0.24 -26.78 -8.05
N SER A 200 -1.54 -26.72 -8.38
CA SER A 200 -2.18 -25.55 -8.99
C SER A 200 -2.63 -24.46 -7.99
N ARG A 201 -2.60 -24.76 -6.68
CA ARG A 201 -2.97 -23.80 -5.61
C ARG A 201 -1.82 -22.86 -5.31
N ARG A 202 -2.02 -21.55 -5.45
CA ARG A 202 -1.00 -20.51 -5.22
C ARG A 202 -1.61 -19.25 -4.61
N PRO A 203 -0.80 -18.46 -3.86
CA PRO A 203 -1.20 -17.13 -3.42
C PRO A 203 -1.52 -16.22 -4.63
N ALA A 204 -2.74 -15.70 -4.70
CA ALA A 204 -3.22 -14.87 -5.80
C ALA A 204 -3.07 -13.38 -5.49
N GLY A 205 -2.37 -12.64 -6.33
CA GLY A 205 -2.23 -11.18 -6.25
C GLY A 205 -3.45 -10.45 -6.79
N LEU A 206 -4.63 -10.73 -6.23
CA LEU A 206 -5.91 -10.18 -6.72
C LEU A 206 -6.39 -8.99 -5.89
N ILE A 207 -6.59 -9.22 -4.60
CA ILE A 207 -7.16 -8.26 -3.63
C ILE A 207 -6.11 -7.68 -2.71
N GLU A 208 -4.87 -7.95 -3.00
CA GLU A 208 -3.72 -7.34 -2.33
C GLU A 208 -3.63 -5.84 -2.65
N ASP A 209 -2.82 -5.13 -1.89
CA ASP A 209 -2.51 -3.72 -2.11
C ASP A 209 -3.66 -2.75 -1.82
N THR A 210 -4.74 -3.22 -1.22
CA THR A 210 -5.77 -2.32 -0.69
C THR A 210 -5.24 -1.55 0.52
N VAL A 211 -5.71 -0.32 0.68
CA VAL A 211 -5.32 0.56 1.79
C VAL A 211 -6.57 1.04 2.50
N VAL A 212 -6.56 0.94 3.80
CA VAL A 212 -7.59 1.51 4.66
C VAL A 212 -6.94 2.42 5.71
N HIS A 213 -7.71 3.34 6.30
CA HIS A 213 -7.17 4.10 7.42
C HIS A 213 -6.72 3.13 8.54
N PRO A 214 -5.56 3.32 9.19
CA PRO A 214 -5.05 2.39 10.19
C PRO A 214 -6.02 2.08 11.34
N GLU A 215 -6.88 3.01 11.71
CA GLU A 215 -7.93 2.81 12.71
C GLU A 215 -9.01 1.81 12.28
N LEU A 216 -9.21 1.64 10.97
CA LEU A 216 -10.17 0.68 10.40
C LEU A 216 -9.55 -0.68 10.09
N LEU A 217 -8.25 -0.84 10.28
CA LEU A 217 -7.52 -2.04 9.87
C LEU A 217 -8.06 -3.32 10.53
N HIS A 218 -8.42 -3.24 11.80
CA HIS A 218 -9.00 -4.36 12.55
C HIS A 218 -10.31 -4.84 11.92
N ASP A 219 -11.27 -3.96 11.71
CA ASP A 219 -12.59 -4.29 11.19
C ASP A 219 -12.50 -4.74 9.72
N TYR A 220 -11.60 -4.12 8.97
CA TYR A 220 -11.30 -4.53 7.61
C TYR A 220 -10.74 -5.95 7.54
N LEU A 221 -9.83 -6.35 8.43
CA LEU A 221 -9.34 -7.73 8.50
C LEU A 221 -10.43 -8.72 8.89
N ILE A 222 -11.33 -8.35 9.80
CA ILE A 222 -12.51 -9.18 10.13
C ILE A 222 -13.36 -9.43 8.87
N PHE A 223 -13.64 -8.37 8.11
CA PHE A 223 -14.37 -8.50 6.85
C PHE A 223 -13.65 -9.43 5.87
N LEU A 224 -12.34 -9.21 5.61
CA LEU A 224 -11.56 -10.01 4.67
C LEU A 224 -11.54 -11.49 5.07
N LEU A 225 -11.22 -11.80 6.33
CA LEU A 225 -11.08 -13.19 6.76
C LEU A 225 -12.42 -13.92 6.82
N LYS A 226 -13.53 -13.24 7.15
CA LYS A 226 -14.88 -13.79 7.00
C LYS A 226 -15.19 -14.10 5.54
N LEU A 227 -14.88 -13.17 4.62
CA LEU A 227 -15.08 -13.39 3.21
C LEU A 227 -14.31 -14.61 2.68
N LEU A 228 -13.03 -14.76 3.06
CA LEU A 228 -12.24 -15.92 2.64
C LEU A 228 -12.78 -17.24 3.24
N ALA A 229 -13.24 -17.21 4.48
CA ALA A 229 -13.84 -18.37 5.14
C ALA A 229 -15.14 -18.84 4.45
N GLU A 230 -15.97 -17.94 3.90
CA GLU A 230 -17.16 -18.30 3.11
C GLU A 230 -16.81 -19.20 1.90
N TYR A 231 -15.60 -19.05 1.35
CA TYR A 231 -15.12 -19.81 0.19
C TYR A 231 -14.09 -20.89 0.56
N ASN A 232 -13.87 -21.16 1.86
CA ASN A 232 -12.87 -22.11 2.37
C ASN A 232 -11.46 -21.85 1.82
N LEU A 233 -11.06 -20.60 1.73
CA LEU A 233 -9.76 -20.19 1.20
C LEU A 233 -8.75 -19.98 2.34
N ASP A 234 -7.59 -20.62 2.20
CA ASP A 234 -6.40 -20.26 2.94
C ASP A 234 -5.81 -18.95 2.38
N TYR A 235 -4.94 -18.30 3.14
CA TYR A 235 -4.35 -17.02 2.78
C TYR A 235 -2.96 -16.83 3.37
N VAL A 236 -2.25 -15.84 2.86
CA VAL A 236 -1.06 -15.23 3.48
C VAL A 236 -1.28 -13.74 3.59
N VAL A 237 -0.80 -13.13 4.71
CA VAL A 237 -0.89 -11.68 4.95
C VAL A 237 0.48 -11.15 5.37
N TYR A 238 0.87 -10.06 4.75
CA TYR A 238 2.07 -9.31 5.10
C TYR A 238 1.92 -7.85 4.65
N GLY A 239 2.78 -6.97 5.10
CA GLY A 239 2.86 -5.61 4.54
C GLY A 239 2.87 -4.50 5.56
N HIS A 240 2.53 -3.33 5.09
CA HIS A 240 2.75 -2.02 5.69
C HIS A 240 1.60 -1.66 6.64
N ALA A 241 1.55 -2.30 7.82
CA ALA A 241 0.46 -2.10 8.78
C ALA A 241 0.33 -0.63 9.22
N GLY A 242 1.45 0.10 9.32
CA GLY A 242 1.45 1.51 9.67
C GLY A 242 0.74 2.42 8.67
N ASN A 243 0.62 1.97 7.43
CA ASN A 243 -0.12 2.67 6.38
C ASN A 243 -1.54 2.10 6.16
N GLY A 244 -1.94 1.06 6.90
CA GLY A 244 -3.16 0.31 6.62
C GLY A 244 -3.13 -0.43 5.28
N ASN A 245 -1.93 -0.69 4.74
CA ASN A 245 -1.69 -1.31 3.44
C ASN A 245 -1.15 -2.72 3.64
N LEU A 246 -2.05 -3.70 3.71
CA LEU A 246 -1.70 -5.11 3.86
C LEU A 246 -1.90 -5.87 2.56
N HIS A 247 -0.93 -6.72 2.23
CA HIS A 247 -0.97 -7.60 1.07
C HIS A 247 -1.57 -8.94 1.49
N LEU A 248 -2.89 -9.04 1.44
CA LEU A 248 -3.60 -10.29 1.65
C LEU A 248 -3.73 -11.04 0.33
N ARG A 249 -3.19 -12.26 0.26
CA ARG A 249 -3.24 -13.12 -0.90
C ARG A 249 -3.98 -14.42 -0.58
N PRO A 250 -5.20 -14.61 -1.09
CA PRO A 250 -5.90 -15.88 -0.99
C PRO A 250 -5.17 -16.96 -1.79
N ILE A 251 -5.15 -18.19 -1.27
CA ILE A 251 -4.58 -19.35 -1.98
C ILE A 251 -5.66 -19.94 -2.86
N ILE A 252 -5.54 -19.70 -4.17
CA ILE A 252 -6.53 -20.08 -5.18
C ILE A 252 -6.02 -21.23 -6.02
N ASP A 253 -6.91 -22.16 -6.36
CA ASP A 253 -6.64 -23.23 -7.34
C ASP A 253 -6.84 -22.69 -8.76
N PHE A 254 -5.76 -22.41 -9.44
CA PHE A 254 -5.77 -21.90 -10.82
C PHE A 254 -6.15 -22.95 -11.88
N ALA A 255 -6.22 -24.23 -11.54
CA ALA A 255 -6.74 -25.29 -12.42
C ALA A 255 -8.27 -25.45 -12.34
N SER A 256 -8.91 -24.82 -11.33
CA SER A 256 -10.36 -24.86 -11.19
C SER A 256 -11.04 -24.12 -12.35
N LYS A 257 -12.09 -24.72 -12.91
CA LYS A 257 -12.92 -24.08 -13.97
C LYS A 257 -13.59 -22.79 -13.48
N ASP A 258 -13.88 -22.70 -12.18
CA ASP A 258 -14.55 -21.56 -11.54
C ASP A 258 -13.57 -20.50 -11.02
N CYS A 259 -12.26 -20.69 -11.22
CA CYS A 259 -11.22 -19.77 -10.73
C CYS A 259 -11.51 -18.31 -11.07
N ASN A 260 -11.81 -18.01 -12.35
CA ASN A 260 -12.07 -16.64 -12.80
C ASN A 260 -13.36 -16.06 -12.18
N ILE A 261 -14.39 -16.88 -11.98
CA ILE A 261 -15.65 -16.48 -11.34
C ILE A 261 -15.36 -16.11 -9.89
N LEU A 262 -14.68 -16.98 -9.14
CA LEU A 262 -14.29 -16.76 -7.76
C LEU A 262 -13.45 -15.48 -7.61
N MET A 263 -12.43 -15.31 -8.45
CA MET A 263 -11.58 -14.11 -8.45
C MET A 263 -12.37 -12.83 -8.66
N ASN A 264 -13.34 -12.82 -9.62
CA ASN A 264 -14.19 -11.66 -9.83
C ASN A 264 -15.12 -11.38 -8.64
N VAL A 265 -15.68 -12.40 -8.02
CA VAL A 265 -16.54 -12.26 -6.83
C VAL A 265 -15.73 -11.65 -5.66
N LEU A 266 -14.55 -12.19 -5.38
CA LEU A 266 -13.68 -11.67 -4.31
C LEU A 266 -13.28 -10.22 -4.58
N ALA A 267 -12.83 -9.90 -5.80
CA ALA A 267 -12.43 -8.54 -6.18
C ALA A 267 -13.60 -7.56 -6.05
N ASN A 268 -14.79 -7.92 -6.54
CA ASN A 268 -15.97 -7.06 -6.44
C ASN A 268 -16.33 -6.77 -4.97
N ARG A 269 -16.38 -7.80 -4.12
CA ARG A 269 -16.75 -7.64 -2.71
C ARG A 269 -15.72 -6.81 -1.95
N VAL A 270 -14.43 -7.08 -2.17
CA VAL A 270 -13.35 -6.38 -1.46
C VAL A 270 -13.25 -4.92 -1.91
N PHE A 271 -13.23 -4.65 -3.22
CA PHE A 271 -13.07 -3.30 -3.71
C PHE A 271 -14.29 -2.41 -3.45
N ASN A 272 -15.52 -2.96 -3.49
CA ASN A 272 -16.71 -2.24 -3.03
C ASN A 272 -16.58 -1.85 -1.56
N HIS A 273 -16.25 -2.80 -0.68
CA HIS A 273 -16.11 -2.53 0.75
C HIS A 273 -15.02 -1.49 1.03
N VAL A 274 -13.85 -1.59 0.37
CA VAL A 274 -12.77 -0.60 0.50
C VAL A 274 -13.23 0.79 0.08
N SER A 275 -13.99 0.90 -1.02
CA SER A 275 -14.56 2.17 -1.47
C SER A 275 -15.57 2.75 -0.46
N GLU A 276 -16.44 1.91 0.11
CA GLU A 276 -17.44 2.30 1.11
C GLU A 276 -16.81 2.89 2.39
N ILE A 277 -15.65 2.36 2.80
CA ILE A 277 -14.90 2.86 3.96
C ILE A 277 -13.84 3.91 3.62
N ASN A 278 -13.96 4.54 2.44
CA ASN A 278 -13.07 5.60 1.97
C ASN A 278 -11.58 5.18 1.89
N GLY A 279 -11.32 3.92 1.53
CA GLY A 279 -10.01 3.35 1.28
C GLY A 279 -9.58 3.43 -0.17
N SER A 280 -8.37 2.93 -0.49
CA SER A 280 -7.87 2.81 -1.85
C SER A 280 -7.76 1.35 -2.30
N ILE A 281 -8.16 1.07 -3.53
CA ILE A 281 -8.02 -0.26 -4.14
C ILE A 281 -6.58 -0.59 -4.56
N SER A 282 -5.68 0.40 -4.58
CA SER A 282 -4.25 0.23 -4.83
C SER A 282 -3.44 1.28 -4.09
N GLY A 283 -2.59 0.83 -3.17
CA GLY A 283 -1.68 1.69 -2.42
C GLY A 283 -0.42 2.04 -3.21
N GLU A 284 0.21 1.05 -3.82
CA GLU A 284 1.53 1.19 -4.44
C GLU A 284 1.70 0.44 -5.77
N HIS A 285 0.98 -0.67 -6.01
CA HIS A 285 1.16 -1.51 -7.21
C HIS A 285 0.55 -0.90 -8.48
N GLY A 286 -0.37 0.05 -8.34
CA GLY A 286 -1.13 0.65 -9.44
C GLY A 286 -2.37 -0.18 -9.83
N ASP A 287 -3.13 0.33 -10.80
CA ASP A 287 -4.38 -0.30 -11.24
C ASP A 287 -4.15 -1.44 -12.22
N GLY A 288 -3.20 -1.27 -13.15
CA GLY A 288 -2.93 -2.24 -14.20
C GLY A 288 -4.19 -2.61 -14.98
N MET A 289 -4.24 -3.82 -15.55
CA MET A 289 -5.43 -4.38 -16.19
C MET A 289 -6.48 -4.87 -15.18
N LEU A 290 -6.02 -5.23 -13.99
CA LEU A 290 -6.86 -5.88 -13.00
C LEU A 290 -7.84 -4.91 -12.32
N ARG A 291 -7.35 -3.73 -11.93
CA ARG A 291 -8.08 -2.74 -11.12
C ARG A 291 -8.69 -1.61 -11.93
N THR A 292 -8.25 -1.36 -13.17
CA THR A 292 -8.75 -0.25 -14.00
C THR A 292 -10.28 -0.22 -14.11
N LYS A 293 -10.93 -1.38 -14.21
CA LYS A 293 -12.41 -1.48 -14.30
C LYS A 293 -13.14 -1.02 -13.03
N TYR A 294 -12.45 -0.92 -11.89
CA TYR A 294 -13.00 -0.49 -10.61
C TYR A 294 -12.78 1.00 -10.30
N ILE A 295 -11.98 1.71 -11.10
CA ILE A 295 -11.74 3.14 -10.91
C ILE A 295 -13.05 3.97 -10.93
N PRO A 296 -14.03 3.73 -11.85
CA PRO A 296 -15.30 4.44 -11.82
C PRO A 296 -16.11 4.23 -10.53
N MET A 297 -16.02 3.04 -9.95
CA MET A 297 -16.66 2.73 -8.67
C MET A 297 -16.01 3.51 -7.52
N MET A 298 -14.68 3.53 -7.46
CA MET A 298 -13.93 4.17 -6.39
C MET A 298 -14.06 5.70 -6.41
N TYR A 299 -14.01 6.32 -7.59
CA TYR A 299 -13.94 7.78 -7.74
C TYR A 299 -15.26 8.42 -8.17
N GLY A 300 -16.25 7.63 -8.58
CA GLY A 300 -17.49 8.11 -9.13
C GLY A 300 -17.37 8.63 -10.57
N THR A 301 -18.53 8.89 -11.18
CA THR A 301 -18.63 9.21 -12.61
C THR A 301 -17.91 10.52 -12.95
N THR A 302 -18.06 11.57 -12.13
CA THR A 302 -17.48 12.90 -12.40
C THR A 302 -15.95 12.84 -12.47
N MET A 303 -15.31 12.26 -11.45
CA MET A 303 -13.85 12.11 -11.43
C MET A 303 -13.34 11.21 -12.54
N TYR A 304 -14.06 10.13 -12.84
CA TYR A 304 -13.67 9.25 -13.94
C TYR A 304 -13.75 9.94 -15.31
N GLN A 305 -14.72 10.81 -15.53
CA GLN A 305 -14.77 11.65 -16.74
C GLN A 305 -13.60 12.64 -16.79
N MET A 306 -13.22 13.22 -15.64
CA MET A 306 -12.02 14.05 -15.57
C MET A 306 -10.76 13.26 -15.96
N PHE A 307 -10.61 12.05 -15.44
CA PHE A 307 -9.48 11.19 -15.81
C PHE A 307 -9.46 10.88 -17.32
N LYS A 308 -10.62 10.60 -17.94
CA LYS A 308 -10.73 10.40 -19.39
C LYS A 308 -10.30 11.64 -20.18
N GLN A 309 -10.73 12.81 -19.74
CA GLN A 309 -10.35 14.07 -20.40
C GLN A 309 -8.86 14.34 -20.28
N ILE A 310 -8.26 14.10 -19.11
CA ILE A 310 -6.81 14.23 -18.91
C ILE A 310 -6.06 13.27 -19.82
N LYS A 311 -6.47 12.01 -19.85
CA LYS A 311 -5.89 11.02 -20.78
C LYS A 311 -5.95 11.52 -22.21
N SER A 312 -7.08 12.08 -22.66
CA SER A 312 -7.24 12.62 -24.01
C SER A 312 -6.37 13.84 -24.30
N ILE A 313 -6.10 14.69 -23.28
CA ILE A 313 -5.19 15.84 -23.42
C ILE A 313 -3.76 15.37 -23.66
N PHE A 314 -3.29 14.37 -22.91
CA PHE A 314 -1.91 13.89 -23.01
C PHE A 314 -1.70 12.88 -24.13
N ASP A 315 -2.68 12.06 -24.44
CA ASP A 315 -2.60 10.95 -25.40
C ASP A 315 -3.86 10.91 -26.30
N ASP A 316 -3.95 11.88 -27.18
CA ASP A 316 -5.03 12.02 -28.17
C ASP A 316 -5.11 10.83 -29.15
N LYS A 317 -3.97 10.21 -29.43
CA LYS A 317 -3.86 9.03 -30.31
C LYS A 317 -4.11 7.70 -29.59
N LYS A 318 -4.28 7.68 -28.26
CA LYS A 318 -4.53 6.50 -27.42
C LYS A 318 -3.49 5.39 -27.58
N ILE A 319 -2.21 5.75 -27.72
CA ILE A 319 -1.10 4.82 -27.91
C ILE A 319 -0.30 4.57 -26.62
N MET A 320 -0.46 5.44 -25.60
CA MET A 320 0.27 5.38 -24.34
C MET A 320 -0.40 4.39 -23.40
N ASN A 321 0.17 3.20 -23.24
CA ASN A 321 -0.28 2.13 -22.35
C ASN A 321 -1.82 1.95 -22.28
N PRO A 322 -2.48 1.61 -23.39
CA PRO A 322 -3.94 1.54 -23.48
C PRO A 322 -4.53 0.49 -22.53
N GLY A 323 -5.74 0.75 -22.04
CA GLY A 323 -6.46 -0.15 -21.12
C GLY A 323 -5.94 -0.14 -19.68
N LYS A 324 -5.10 0.85 -19.30
CA LYS A 324 -4.66 1.10 -17.92
C LYS A 324 -5.15 2.50 -17.51
N LYS A 325 -5.57 2.64 -16.27
CA LYS A 325 -6.17 3.87 -15.69
C LYS A 325 -7.52 4.22 -16.30
N ILE A 326 -7.67 4.08 -17.60
CA ILE A 326 -8.90 4.37 -18.36
C ILE A 326 -9.22 3.19 -19.29
N LEU A 327 -10.50 2.80 -19.34
CA LEU A 327 -11.08 1.86 -20.30
C LEU A 327 -11.64 2.59 -21.51
#